data_39b5d20a960c7d5f816bf452ce1034c0
#
_entry.id   39b5d20a960c7d5f816bf452ce1034c0
#
_cell.length_a   1.000
_cell.length_b   1.000
_cell.length_c   1.000
_cell.angle_alpha   90.00
_cell.angle_beta   90.00
_cell.angle_gamma   90.00
#
_symmetry.space_group_name_H-M   'P 1'
#
loop_
_entity.id
_entity.type
_entity.pdbx_description
1 polymer ?
#
loop_
_entity_poly.entity_id
_entity_poly.type
_entity_poly.pdbx_seq_one_letter_code
_entity_poly.pdbx_strand_id
1 'polypeptide(L)'
;MLTKSELRQEIQQRKRVFCQQQLAGNSLAVIQRLYPLLDKASTVLLYYPLPDEVDTSSLIDRLQNEGKRVLLPRVTGSTTMELRQYNGKDELQRGAFGILEPTGPLFTDYDAIDIAVIPGVAFDAEGHRLGRGRGYYDRLLADKPYIYKIGVCFDFQKVPVVPSAPHDIRMDIVV
;
A
#
# COMPACT_ATOMS: atom_id res chain seq x y z
N MET A 1 13.36 -15.12 17.16
CA MET A 1 12.69 -14.15 16.24
C MET A 1 12.74 -14.74 14.83
N LEU A 2 11.62 -14.71 14.12
CA LEU A 2 11.57 -15.17 12.73
C LEU A 2 12.39 -14.25 11.83
N THR A 3 12.99 -14.81 10.80
CA THR A 3 13.57 -14.03 9.70
C THR A 3 12.45 -13.42 8.82
N LYS A 4 12.79 -12.43 8.01
CA LYS A 4 11.84 -11.85 7.04
C LYS A 4 11.23 -12.91 6.10
N SER A 5 12.03 -13.90 5.70
CA SER A 5 11.57 -15.00 4.83
C SER A 5 10.59 -15.92 5.52
N GLU A 6 10.91 -16.34 6.74
CA GLU A 6 10.03 -17.19 7.54
C GLU A 6 8.71 -16.52 7.85
N LEU A 7 8.72 -15.23 8.20
CA LEU A 7 7.50 -14.48 8.46
C LEU A 7 6.62 -14.36 7.19
N ARG A 8 7.22 -14.18 6.00
CA ARG A 8 6.44 -14.19 4.75
C ARG A 8 5.75 -15.54 4.52
N GLN A 9 6.42 -16.63 4.80
CA GLN A 9 5.85 -17.98 4.68
C GLN A 9 4.70 -18.18 5.68
N GLU A 10 4.90 -17.76 6.93
CA GLU A 10 3.85 -17.85 7.95
C GLU A 10 2.58 -17.07 7.55
N ILE A 11 2.73 -15.83 7.11
CA ILE A 11 1.58 -15.02 6.66
C ILE A 11 0.90 -15.64 5.45
N GLN A 12 1.65 -16.21 4.51
CA GLN A 12 1.07 -16.93 3.37
C GLN A 12 0.23 -18.13 3.82
N GLN A 13 0.67 -18.86 4.84
CA GLN A 13 -0.11 -19.97 5.41
C GLN A 13 -1.39 -19.47 6.10
N ARG A 14 -1.30 -18.39 6.89
CA ARG A 14 -2.48 -17.77 7.53
C ARG A 14 -3.52 -17.34 6.50
N LYS A 15 -3.09 -16.78 5.38
CA LYS A 15 -3.96 -16.33 4.30
C LYS A 15 -4.76 -17.47 3.65
N ARG A 16 -4.20 -18.66 3.55
CA ARG A 16 -4.82 -19.81 2.86
C ARG A 16 -6.16 -20.24 3.44
N VAL A 17 -6.47 -19.90 4.69
CA VAL A 17 -7.76 -20.25 5.30
C VAL A 17 -8.91 -19.32 4.89
N PHE A 18 -8.60 -18.22 4.17
CA PHE A 18 -9.59 -17.25 3.73
C PHE A 18 -9.92 -17.43 2.24
N CYS A 19 -11.21 -17.48 1.90
CA CYS A 19 -11.66 -17.41 0.51
C CYS A 19 -11.74 -15.94 0.05
N GLN A 20 -11.87 -15.72 -1.27
CA GLN A 20 -11.95 -14.37 -1.85
C GLN A 20 -13.14 -13.56 -1.31
N GLN A 21 -14.27 -14.21 -1.07
CA GLN A 21 -15.45 -13.55 -0.49
C GLN A 21 -15.19 -13.05 0.93
N GLN A 22 -14.47 -13.82 1.74
CA GLN A 22 -14.08 -13.40 3.09
C GLN A 22 -13.07 -12.23 3.05
N LEU A 23 -12.10 -12.29 2.15
CA LEU A 23 -11.15 -11.19 1.95
C LEU A 23 -11.84 -9.91 1.47
N ALA A 24 -12.83 -10.02 0.58
CA ALA A 24 -13.62 -8.88 0.13
C ALA A 24 -14.40 -8.23 1.28
N GLY A 25 -15.06 -9.02 2.12
CA GLY A 25 -15.75 -8.52 3.30
C GLY A 25 -14.81 -7.88 4.33
N ASN A 26 -13.66 -8.50 4.56
CA ASN A 26 -12.62 -7.96 5.44
C ASN A 26 -12.02 -6.67 4.88
N SER A 27 -11.86 -6.56 3.56
CA SER A 27 -11.41 -5.33 2.89
C SER A 27 -12.35 -4.16 3.18
N LEU A 28 -13.66 -4.36 3.08
CA LEU A 28 -14.65 -3.31 3.39
C LEU A 28 -14.48 -2.77 4.81
N ALA A 29 -14.28 -3.63 5.79
CA ALA A 29 -14.06 -3.21 7.17
C ALA A 29 -12.79 -2.36 7.34
N VAL A 30 -11.70 -2.74 6.66
CA VAL A 30 -10.45 -1.97 6.66
C VAL A 30 -10.65 -0.61 5.99
N ILE A 31 -11.30 -0.57 4.83
CA ILE A 31 -11.56 0.68 4.10
C ILE A 31 -12.44 1.63 4.92
N GLN A 32 -13.42 1.12 5.66
CA GLN A 32 -14.25 1.93 6.55
C GLN A 32 -13.42 2.61 7.65
N ARG A 33 -12.37 1.96 8.15
CA ARG A 33 -11.44 2.57 9.12
C ARG A 33 -10.44 3.53 8.46
N LEU A 34 -10.01 3.23 7.25
CA LEU A 34 -9.03 4.03 6.50
C LEU A 34 -9.62 5.34 5.99
N TYR A 35 -10.82 5.29 5.41
CA TYR A 35 -11.40 6.42 4.68
C TYR A 35 -11.45 7.74 5.49
N PRO A 36 -11.89 7.75 6.77
CA PRO A 36 -11.92 8.99 7.56
C PRO A 36 -10.55 9.64 7.75
N LEU A 37 -9.47 8.84 7.75
CA LEU A 37 -8.10 9.34 7.91
C LEU A 37 -7.63 10.13 6.68
N LEU A 38 -8.29 9.95 5.54
CA LEU A 38 -7.92 10.59 4.26
C LEU A 38 -8.71 11.89 4.01
N ASP A 39 -9.65 12.25 4.87
CA ASP A 39 -10.60 13.33 4.65
C ASP A 39 -9.92 14.67 4.34
N LYS A 40 -8.92 15.05 5.11
CA LYS A 40 -8.22 16.33 4.96
C LYS A 40 -7.10 16.32 3.93
N ALA A 41 -6.74 15.16 3.39
CA ALA A 41 -5.68 15.05 2.40
C ALA A 41 -6.16 15.52 1.03
N SER A 42 -5.32 16.26 0.33
CA SER A 42 -5.56 16.70 -1.06
C SER A 42 -4.90 15.77 -2.07
N THR A 43 -3.70 15.30 -1.78
CA THR A 43 -2.91 14.39 -2.62
C THR A 43 -2.58 13.13 -1.83
N VAL A 44 -3.01 11.98 -2.33
CA VAL A 44 -2.87 10.69 -1.66
C VAL A 44 -2.20 9.68 -2.59
N LEU A 45 -1.11 9.07 -2.11
CA LEU A 45 -0.53 7.89 -2.74
C LEU A 45 -1.29 6.66 -2.25
N LEU A 46 -1.83 5.90 -3.19
CA LEU A 46 -2.49 4.62 -2.95
C LEU A 46 -1.76 3.51 -3.72
N TYR A 47 -2.23 2.30 -3.61
CA TYR A 47 -1.79 1.16 -4.41
C TYR A 47 -2.98 0.52 -5.11
N TYR A 48 -2.77 -0.02 -6.31
CA TYR A 48 -3.79 -0.86 -6.95
C TYR A 48 -3.63 -2.30 -6.42
N PRO A 49 -4.71 -2.91 -5.87
CA PRO A 49 -4.56 -4.12 -5.08
C PRO A 49 -4.26 -5.36 -5.92
N LEU A 50 -3.40 -6.23 -5.39
CA LEU A 50 -3.33 -7.64 -5.77
C LEU A 50 -4.54 -8.39 -5.17
N PRO A 51 -4.91 -9.56 -5.71
CA PRO A 51 -6.05 -10.32 -5.21
C PRO A 51 -5.98 -10.70 -3.72
N ASP A 52 -4.78 -10.76 -3.17
CA ASP A 52 -4.51 -11.14 -1.79
C ASP A 52 -4.24 -9.95 -0.85
N GLU A 53 -4.44 -8.74 -1.34
CA GLU A 53 -4.30 -7.49 -0.58
C GLU A 53 -5.67 -6.91 -0.22
N VAL A 54 -5.70 -5.98 0.74
CA VAL A 54 -6.90 -5.20 1.00
C VAL A 54 -7.30 -4.46 -0.27
N ASP A 55 -8.53 -4.64 -0.71
CA ASP A 55 -9.02 -4.07 -1.96
C ASP A 55 -9.31 -2.57 -1.81
N THR A 56 -8.45 -1.77 -2.39
CA THR A 56 -8.52 -0.30 -2.42
C THR A 56 -9.15 0.25 -3.70
N SER A 57 -9.55 -0.60 -4.64
CA SER A 57 -9.99 -0.15 -5.98
C SER A 57 -11.18 0.82 -5.94
N SER A 58 -12.21 0.51 -5.16
CA SER A 58 -13.36 1.40 -4.99
C SER A 58 -13.01 2.70 -4.25
N LEU A 59 -12.08 2.63 -3.30
CA LEU A 59 -11.58 3.82 -2.59
C LEU A 59 -10.84 4.77 -3.53
N ILE A 60 -10.02 4.23 -4.43
CA ILE A 60 -9.29 5.00 -5.45
C ILE A 60 -10.28 5.81 -6.30
N ASP A 61 -11.31 5.15 -6.84
CA ASP A 61 -12.34 5.84 -7.64
C ASP A 61 -13.10 6.88 -6.82
N ARG A 62 -13.44 6.55 -5.58
CA ARG A 62 -14.17 7.46 -4.68
C ARG A 62 -13.38 8.75 -4.41
N LEU A 63 -12.11 8.62 -4.04
CA LEU A 63 -11.27 9.78 -3.73
C LEU A 63 -11.05 10.66 -4.98
N GLN A 64 -10.86 10.05 -6.15
CA GLN A 64 -10.75 10.79 -7.40
C GLN A 64 -12.05 11.55 -7.71
N ASN A 65 -13.21 10.91 -7.55
CA ASN A 65 -14.51 11.55 -7.78
C ASN A 65 -14.80 12.69 -6.77
N GLU A 66 -14.22 12.64 -5.59
CA GLU A 66 -14.28 13.69 -4.58
C GLU A 66 -13.32 14.86 -4.87
N GLY A 67 -12.58 14.80 -5.99
CA GLY A 67 -11.66 15.85 -6.41
C GLY A 67 -10.26 15.77 -5.80
N LYS A 68 -9.94 14.68 -5.10
CA LYS A 68 -8.59 14.46 -4.58
C LYS A 68 -7.65 14.00 -5.70
N ARG A 69 -6.39 14.40 -5.61
CA ARG A 69 -5.35 13.85 -6.48
C ARG A 69 -4.92 12.49 -5.96
N VAL A 70 -5.19 11.45 -6.73
CA VAL A 70 -4.79 10.09 -6.42
C VAL A 70 -3.57 9.72 -7.26
N LEU A 71 -2.54 9.21 -6.60
CA LEU A 71 -1.31 8.73 -7.23
C LEU A 71 -1.22 7.23 -7.05
N LEU A 72 -0.76 6.54 -8.10
CA LEU A 72 -0.47 5.11 -8.06
C LEU A 72 0.96 4.85 -8.51
N PRO A 73 1.64 3.85 -7.95
CA PRO A 73 2.99 3.50 -8.35
C PRO A 73 3.00 2.72 -9.67
N ARG A 74 4.05 2.95 -10.45
CA ARG A 74 4.41 2.17 -11.63
C ARG A 74 5.83 1.67 -11.48
N VAL A 75 6.03 0.37 -11.60
CA VAL A 75 7.37 -0.25 -11.54
C VAL A 75 8.14 0.11 -12.80
N THR A 76 9.36 0.66 -12.63
CA THR A 76 10.23 1.08 -13.72
C THR A 76 11.51 0.24 -13.81
N GLY A 77 11.79 -0.61 -12.83
CA GLY A 77 12.95 -1.47 -12.79
C GLY A 77 12.88 -2.48 -11.66
N SER A 78 13.95 -3.22 -11.45
CA SER A 78 14.00 -4.26 -10.40
C SER A 78 13.92 -3.70 -8.97
N THR A 79 14.24 -2.41 -8.80
CA THR A 79 14.31 -1.73 -7.48
C THR A 79 13.65 -0.37 -7.47
N THR A 80 13.15 0.11 -8.59
CA THR A 80 12.63 1.47 -8.76
C THR A 80 11.18 1.48 -9.21
N MET A 81 10.46 2.48 -8.75
CA MET A 81 9.12 2.80 -9.24
C MET A 81 8.94 4.32 -9.32
N GLU A 82 8.02 4.75 -10.17
CA GLU A 82 7.59 6.13 -10.31
C GLU A 82 6.14 6.27 -9.88
N LEU A 83 5.70 7.49 -9.64
CA LEU A 83 4.30 7.79 -9.33
C LEU A 83 3.64 8.46 -10.52
N ARG A 84 2.42 8.03 -10.81
CA ARG A 84 1.58 8.61 -11.85
C ARG A 84 0.23 8.97 -11.31
N GLN A 85 -0.35 10.05 -11.84
CA GLN A 85 -1.69 10.46 -11.46
C GLN A 85 -2.72 9.49 -12.04
N TYR A 86 -3.65 9.08 -11.20
CA TYR A 86 -4.80 8.27 -11.61
C TYR A 86 -5.93 9.16 -12.08
N ASN A 87 -6.37 8.98 -13.31
CA ASN A 87 -7.45 9.75 -13.93
C ASN A 87 -8.67 8.90 -14.31
N GLY A 88 -8.68 7.63 -13.92
CA GLY A 88 -9.79 6.71 -14.18
C GLY A 88 -9.31 5.34 -14.66
N LYS A 89 -10.23 4.38 -14.69
CA LYS A 89 -9.92 2.98 -15.02
C LYS A 89 -9.40 2.80 -16.45
N ASP A 90 -9.78 3.68 -17.38
CA ASP A 90 -9.34 3.63 -18.78
C ASP A 90 -7.84 3.93 -18.93
N GLU A 91 -7.24 4.54 -17.92
CA GLU A 91 -5.80 4.83 -17.86
C GLU A 91 -5.02 3.82 -17.03
N LEU A 92 -5.55 2.62 -16.85
CA LEU A 92 -4.84 1.49 -16.23
C LEU A 92 -4.41 0.47 -17.28
N GLN A 93 -3.19 -0.04 -17.15
CA GLN A 93 -2.68 -1.14 -17.97
C GLN A 93 -2.01 -2.18 -17.07
N ARG A 94 -1.98 -3.42 -17.52
CA ARG A 94 -1.31 -4.49 -16.79
C ARG A 94 0.22 -4.31 -16.88
N GLY A 95 0.85 -4.17 -15.73
CA GLY A 95 2.29 -3.96 -15.60
C GLY A 95 3.01 -5.13 -14.93
N ALA A 96 4.11 -4.82 -14.24
CA ALA A 96 4.92 -5.78 -13.51
C ALA A 96 4.08 -6.57 -12.48
N PHE A 97 4.38 -7.85 -12.33
CA PHE A 97 3.70 -8.78 -11.39
C PHE A 97 2.18 -8.92 -11.63
N GLY A 98 1.69 -8.57 -12.83
CA GLY A 98 0.27 -8.60 -13.15
C GLY A 98 -0.55 -7.51 -12.47
N ILE A 99 0.07 -6.54 -11.83
CA ILE A 99 -0.59 -5.40 -11.17
C ILE A 99 -1.06 -4.41 -12.24
N LEU A 100 -2.26 -3.87 -12.09
CA LEU A 100 -2.70 -2.75 -12.92
C LEU A 100 -1.95 -1.49 -12.50
N GLU A 101 -1.36 -0.82 -13.48
CA GLU A 101 -0.53 0.37 -13.29
C GLU A 101 -1.11 1.56 -14.06
N PRO A 102 -0.97 2.80 -13.52
CA PRO A 102 -1.49 3.98 -14.18
C PRO A 102 -0.66 4.37 -15.41
N THR A 103 -1.33 4.89 -16.43
CA THR A 103 -0.71 5.46 -17.64
C THR A 103 -0.82 6.99 -17.68
N GLY A 104 -1.42 7.60 -16.66
CA GLY A 104 -1.57 9.04 -16.54
C GLY A 104 -0.24 9.80 -16.40
N PRO A 105 -0.31 11.13 -16.20
CA PRO A 105 0.88 11.96 -16.09
C PRO A 105 1.84 11.53 -14.99
N LEU A 106 3.14 11.63 -15.27
CA LEU A 106 4.19 11.44 -14.27
C LEU A 106 4.07 12.50 -13.17
N PHE A 107 4.13 12.07 -11.92
CA PHE A 107 4.08 12.95 -10.77
C PHE A 107 5.44 12.99 -10.07
N THR A 108 6.01 14.17 -9.94
CA THR A 108 7.36 14.38 -9.37
C THR A 108 7.40 15.31 -8.17
N ASP A 109 6.30 16.00 -7.87
CA ASP A 109 6.20 16.90 -6.72
C ASP A 109 5.86 16.12 -5.44
N TYR A 110 6.82 15.36 -4.94
CA TYR A 110 6.63 14.54 -3.75
C TYR A 110 6.29 15.35 -2.50
N ASP A 111 6.71 16.62 -2.45
CA ASP A 111 6.40 17.51 -1.32
C ASP A 111 4.89 17.80 -1.20
N ALA A 112 4.15 17.66 -2.29
CA ALA A 112 2.70 17.83 -2.29
C ALA A 112 1.92 16.60 -1.79
N ILE A 113 2.58 15.46 -1.55
CA ILE A 113 1.91 14.25 -1.06
C ILE A 113 1.63 14.39 0.43
N ASP A 114 0.35 14.37 0.79
CA ASP A 114 -0.08 14.47 2.19
C ASP A 114 0.02 13.12 2.89
N ILE A 115 -0.50 12.06 2.27
CA ILE A 115 -0.61 10.72 2.85
C ILE A 115 -0.18 9.68 1.82
N ALA A 116 0.57 8.68 2.27
CA ALA A 116 0.84 7.45 1.53
C ALA A 116 0.18 6.26 2.22
N VAL A 117 -0.68 5.58 1.50
CA VAL A 117 -1.33 4.33 1.92
C VAL A 117 -0.52 3.16 1.35
N ILE A 118 0.08 2.35 2.22
CA ILE A 118 1.13 1.42 1.87
C ILE A 118 0.72 -0.01 2.20
N PRO A 119 0.77 -0.93 1.21
CA PRO A 119 0.52 -2.34 1.44
C PRO A 119 1.75 -3.03 2.06
N GLY A 120 1.55 -4.20 2.64
CA GLY A 120 2.63 -5.02 3.15
C GLY A 120 2.20 -6.46 3.39
N VAL A 121 3.16 -7.31 3.67
CA VAL A 121 2.93 -8.71 4.03
C VAL A 121 2.57 -8.83 5.51
N ALA A 122 3.26 -8.09 6.38
CA ALA A 122 3.00 -8.08 7.82
C ALA A 122 3.31 -6.70 8.40
N PHE A 123 2.65 -6.40 9.52
CA PHE A 123 2.84 -5.18 10.29
C PHE A 123 2.82 -5.49 11.78
N ASP A 124 3.54 -4.69 12.58
CA ASP A 124 3.43 -4.72 14.04
C ASP A 124 2.85 -3.42 14.59
N ALA A 125 2.59 -3.42 15.90
CA ALA A 125 1.99 -2.27 16.58
C ALA A 125 2.89 -1.03 16.61
N GLU A 126 4.19 -1.20 16.38
CA GLU A 126 5.15 -0.11 16.33
C GLU A 126 5.27 0.52 14.92
N GLY A 127 4.55 -0.01 13.95
CA GLY A 127 4.56 0.50 12.58
C GLY A 127 5.65 -0.10 11.68
N HIS A 128 6.38 -1.12 12.15
CA HIS A 128 7.29 -1.84 11.26
C HIS A 128 6.51 -2.61 10.22
N ARG A 129 7.05 -2.64 9.00
CA ARG A 129 6.42 -3.23 7.83
C ARG A 129 7.32 -4.29 7.19
N LEU A 130 6.77 -5.43 6.89
CA LEU A 130 7.40 -6.43 6.03
C LEU A 130 6.83 -6.30 4.61
N GLY A 131 7.67 -5.91 3.66
CA GLY A 131 7.32 -5.88 2.24
C GLY A 131 7.56 -7.22 1.55
N ARG A 132 7.30 -7.25 0.24
CA ARG A 132 7.47 -8.46 -0.58
C ARG A 132 8.94 -8.77 -0.94
N GLY A 133 9.90 -7.90 -0.57
CA GLY A 133 11.33 -8.14 -0.71
C GLY A 133 12.04 -7.31 -1.78
N ARG A 134 11.34 -6.49 -2.57
CA ARG A 134 11.94 -5.64 -3.59
C ARG A 134 12.42 -4.28 -3.08
N GLY A 135 11.89 -3.83 -1.93
CA GLY A 135 12.26 -2.56 -1.31
C GLY A 135 11.78 -1.31 -2.06
N TYR A 136 10.75 -1.43 -2.89
CA TYR A 136 10.23 -0.31 -3.69
C TYR A 136 9.79 0.88 -2.83
N TYR A 137 8.95 0.64 -1.82
CA TYR A 137 8.46 1.72 -0.94
C TYR A 137 9.55 2.24 -0.01
N ASP A 138 10.44 1.38 0.47
CA ASP A 138 11.55 1.79 1.34
C ASP A 138 12.47 2.77 0.62
N ARG A 139 12.73 2.56 -0.67
CA ARG A 139 13.53 3.49 -1.48
C ARG A 139 12.77 4.75 -1.86
N LEU A 140 11.51 4.60 -2.29
CA LEU A 140 10.69 5.74 -2.73
C LEU A 140 10.49 6.75 -1.61
N LEU A 141 10.31 6.30 -0.38
CA LEU A 141 9.92 7.12 0.77
C LEU A 141 11.04 7.35 1.79
N ALA A 142 12.26 6.84 1.54
CA ALA A 142 13.37 6.86 2.49
C ALA A 142 13.74 8.27 3.00
N ASP A 143 13.71 9.26 2.12
CA ASP A 143 14.08 10.66 2.39
C ASP A 143 12.86 11.59 2.46
N LYS A 144 11.67 11.02 2.71
CA LYS A 144 10.40 11.76 2.70
C LYS A 144 9.62 11.59 4.02
N PRO A 145 10.23 11.97 5.17
CA PRO A 145 9.59 11.78 6.48
C PRO A 145 8.34 12.64 6.69
N TYR A 146 8.18 13.69 5.88
CA TYR A 146 7.01 14.58 5.91
C TYR A 146 5.73 13.94 5.36
N ILE A 147 5.83 12.87 4.58
CA ILE A 147 4.66 12.12 4.10
C ILE A 147 4.13 11.25 5.23
N TYR A 148 2.87 11.44 5.60
CA TYR A 148 2.21 10.59 6.60
C TYR A 148 1.93 9.20 6.01
N LYS A 149 2.42 8.15 6.67
CA LYS A 149 2.40 6.77 6.16
C LYS A 149 1.39 5.93 6.91
N ILE A 150 0.40 5.45 6.21
CA ILE A 150 -0.63 4.55 6.74
C ILE A 150 -0.41 3.16 6.16
N GLY A 151 -0.04 2.21 7.02
CA GLY A 151 0.01 0.80 6.65
C GLY A 151 -1.39 0.20 6.62
N VAL A 152 -1.71 -0.58 5.60
CA VAL A 152 -3.02 -1.20 5.41
C VAL A 152 -2.88 -2.70 5.27
N CYS A 153 -3.62 -3.44 6.07
CA CYS A 153 -3.55 -4.90 6.10
C CYS A 153 -4.83 -5.53 6.67
N PHE A 154 -4.98 -6.82 6.42
CA PHE A 154 -5.94 -7.65 7.15
C PHE A 154 -5.44 -7.97 8.58
N ASP A 155 -6.34 -8.34 9.46
CA ASP A 155 -5.97 -8.64 10.87
C ASP A 155 -4.98 -9.81 10.97
N PHE A 156 -5.08 -10.82 10.09
CA PHE A 156 -4.14 -11.94 10.11
C PHE A 156 -2.69 -11.53 9.74
N GLN A 157 -2.49 -10.36 9.17
CA GLN A 157 -1.18 -9.81 8.82
C GLN A 157 -0.54 -9.01 9.97
N LYS A 158 -1.28 -8.77 11.06
CA LYS A 158 -0.75 -8.13 12.26
C LYS A 158 -0.01 -9.15 13.11
N VAL A 159 1.22 -8.83 13.47
CA VAL A 159 2.12 -9.71 14.23
C VAL A 159 2.73 -8.96 15.41
N PRO A 160 3.19 -9.68 16.46
CA PRO A 160 3.81 -9.02 17.61
C PRO A 160 5.08 -8.23 17.25
N VAL A 161 5.93 -8.77 16.35
CA VAL A 161 7.19 -8.16 15.96
C VAL A 161 7.47 -8.45 14.48
N VAL A 162 7.77 -7.40 13.71
CA VAL A 162 8.29 -7.51 12.35
C VAL A 162 9.81 -7.35 12.38
N PRO A 163 10.61 -8.29 11.85
CA PRO A 163 12.05 -8.11 11.74
C PRO A 163 12.34 -6.95 10.79
N SER A 164 12.99 -5.91 11.31
CA SER A 164 13.26 -4.68 10.58
C SER A 164 14.75 -4.40 10.47
N ALA A 165 15.14 -3.61 9.46
CA ALA A 165 16.49 -3.11 9.26
C ALA A 165 16.47 -1.56 9.26
N PRO A 166 17.62 -0.90 9.47
CA PRO A 166 17.66 0.58 9.55
C PRO A 166 17.13 1.32 8.33
N HIS A 167 17.18 0.69 7.15
CA HIS A 167 16.68 1.28 5.90
C HIS A 167 15.20 1.00 5.62
N ASP A 168 14.55 0.16 6.43
CA ASP A 168 13.12 -0.10 6.29
C ASP A 168 12.33 1.11 6.79
N ILE A 169 11.39 1.60 5.98
CA ILE A 169 10.50 2.69 6.40
C ILE A 169 9.50 2.21 7.43
N ARG A 170 9.15 3.09 8.34
CA ARG A 170 8.19 2.84 9.41
C ARG A 170 6.87 3.54 9.09
N MET A 171 5.75 2.87 9.38
CA MET A 171 4.43 3.48 9.26
C MET A 171 4.14 4.37 10.46
N ASP A 172 3.40 5.45 10.23
CA ASP A 172 2.92 6.33 11.31
C ASP A 172 1.72 5.68 12.02
N ILE A 173 0.89 4.97 11.27
CA ILE A 173 -0.22 4.17 11.80
C ILE A 173 -0.46 2.95 10.92
N VAL A 174 -1.07 1.91 11.50
CA VAL A 174 -1.51 0.69 10.80
C VAL A 174 -3.01 0.49 11.05
N VAL A 175 -3.77 0.33 9.98
CA VAL A 175 -5.22 0.10 10.03
C VAL A 175 -5.62 -1.26 9.48
#